data_5fb3b69d2b064736b6e8587094892768
#
_entry.id   5fb3b69d2b064736b6e8587094892768
#
_cell.length_a   1.000
_cell.length_b   1.000
_cell.length_c   1.000
_cell.angle_alpha   90.00
_cell.angle_beta   90.00
_cell.angle_gamma   90.00
#
_symmetry.space_group_name_H-M   'P 1'
#
loop_
_entity.id
_entity.type
_entity.pdbx_description
1 polymer ?
#
loop_
_entity_poly.entity_id
_entity_poly.type
_entity_poly.pdbx_seq_one_letter_code
_entity_poly.pdbx_strand_id
1 'polypeptide(L)'
;MSYTQKALAAASALLLGVPTAALAHTNSIGYVGGGNGSVTFWYGNWHPGTTFNEGTLTLQGINGTNFSATTVNWTLLSSTRPDGLIDGTNYFTSNGSQLVAYGSNSQVSSTWQGVTFTGLAAGDYQFTYNAAGSPTVNWMPMDNVILSSTVSLSAAALSGDANQNGILDIYETGGTPPPPTLVSSSTVNNVVSTVAVLTPVSETTVTHTATEDGGVQRVNRHTQTDVTTTSVTTTTTTPVTTDTYSDNSTVVTNGTAVVTTSQASTVATSHDYADFYGRVDQHEVMDKIGEGLQSLLNHEPSQSKEKVRVFSKNYYAWSQGENGYTGTSFIYGGGLEIDIKPTWTIGGQYNSVTIDLNGSDSTSKLMKGHYGVFNMFRGNTLSLLTNAGLAQNNYSVSRNVAGVFSNDSQTAGQEWWVSNRLFVHVNKHITPFVGHTVRNYTRNAFTESGSVQSARSVEGVNETYNVGEAGLRLETRFGGKKKNLFGVSVEGSYATDNAIEASATLDYKEVISLQGVHQINNGVSNTAVSANVKFRF
;
A
#
# COMPACT_ATOMS: atom_id res chain seq x y z
N MET A 1 47.95 -4.09 8.35
CA MET A 1 46.78 -4.79 7.87
C MET A 1 47.08 -5.36 6.50
N SER A 2 46.92 -6.66 6.31
CA SER A 2 47.16 -7.31 5.02
C SER A 2 46.05 -6.91 3.99
N TYR A 3 46.34 -7.05 2.70
CA TYR A 3 45.36 -6.77 1.64
C TYR A 3 44.05 -7.56 1.81
N THR A 4 44.11 -8.76 2.36
CA THR A 4 42.97 -9.59 2.71
C THR A 4 42.09 -8.97 3.79
N GLN A 5 42.64 -8.30 4.79
CA GLN A 5 41.82 -7.63 5.82
C GLN A 5 41.13 -6.35 5.29
N LYS A 6 41.75 -5.66 4.32
CA LYS A 6 41.12 -4.49 3.67
C LYS A 6 39.99 -4.91 2.72
N ALA A 7 40.13 -6.03 2.04
CA ALA A 7 39.08 -6.57 1.18
C ALA A 7 37.88 -7.09 1.97
N LEU A 8 38.12 -7.72 3.11
CA LEU A 8 37.05 -8.18 4.00
C LEU A 8 36.28 -7.00 4.62
N ALA A 9 36.98 -5.92 4.99
CA ALA A 9 36.36 -4.70 5.49
C ALA A 9 35.52 -3.98 4.42
N ALA A 10 35.98 -3.96 3.16
CA ALA A 10 35.24 -3.40 2.05
C ALA A 10 34.00 -4.25 1.68
N ALA A 11 34.11 -5.58 1.73
CA ALA A 11 32.98 -6.49 1.53
C ALA A 11 31.94 -6.39 2.66
N SER A 12 32.40 -6.21 3.91
CA SER A 12 31.50 -6.00 5.06
C SER A 12 30.78 -4.64 5.00
N ALA A 13 31.44 -3.59 4.49
CA ALA A 13 30.82 -2.29 4.32
C ALA A 13 29.75 -2.28 3.18
N LEU A 14 29.93 -3.14 2.17
CA LEU A 14 28.95 -3.26 1.07
C LEU A 14 27.70 -4.06 1.48
N LEU A 15 27.78 -4.92 2.51
CA LEU A 15 26.64 -5.68 3.04
C LEU A 15 25.78 -4.89 4.04
N LEU A 16 26.24 -3.75 4.56
CA LEU A 16 25.55 -3.01 5.62
C LEU A 16 24.67 -1.85 5.08
N GLY A 17 24.58 -1.68 3.78
CA GLY A 17 23.76 -0.64 3.15
C GLY A 17 22.33 -1.09 2.79
N VAL A 18 21.69 -1.97 3.57
CA VAL A 18 20.24 -2.20 3.43
C VAL A 18 19.56 -0.99 4.06
N PRO A 19 18.74 -0.21 3.32
CA PRO A 19 17.92 0.80 3.94
C PRO A 19 16.98 0.11 4.93
N THR A 20 17.17 0.33 6.22
CA THR A 20 16.19 -0.03 7.23
C THR A 20 14.94 0.78 6.93
N ALA A 21 13.87 0.12 6.52
CA ALA A 21 12.57 0.74 6.48
C ALA A 21 12.32 1.37 7.85
N ALA A 22 12.03 2.67 7.88
CA ALA A 22 11.69 3.35 9.11
C ALA A 22 10.39 2.73 9.63
N LEU A 23 10.47 2.03 10.75
CA LEU A 23 9.33 1.39 11.39
C LEU A 23 8.52 2.46 12.12
N ALA A 24 7.22 2.50 11.91
CA ALA A 24 6.32 3.37 12.64
C ALA A 24 6.23 2.89 14.11
N HIS A 25 6.37 3.83 15.07
CA HIS A 25 6.33 3.53 16.48
C HIS A 25 5.08 4.14 17.10
N THR A 26 4.25 3.31 17.72
CA THR A 26 3.12 3.74 18.54
C THR A 26 3.63 4.24 19.88
N ASN A 27 3.31 5.48 20.25
CA ASN A 27 3.83 6.13 21.46
C ASN A 27 2.75 6.65 22.40
N SER A 28 1.49 6.62 21.99
CA SER A 28 0.39 7.09 22.81
C SER A 28 -0.91 6.36 22.49
N ILE A 29 -1.80 6.33 23.47
CA ILE A 29 -3.16 5.83 23.35
C ILE A 29 -4.14 6.80 24.00
N GLY A 30 -5.30 6.96 23.38
CA GLY A 30 -6.40 7.68 23.95
C GLY A 30 -7.75 7.10 23.55
N TYR A 31 -8.81 7.60 24.18
CA TYR A 31 -10.17 7.22 23.81
C TYR A 31 -11.12 8.41 23.91
N VAL A 32 -12.10 8.44 23.02
CA VAL A 32 -13.15 9.47 22.99
C VAL A 32 -14.51 8.80 22.98
N GLY A 33 -15.37 9.17 23.91
CA GLY A 33 -16.76 8.70 23.97
C GLY A 33 -17.58 9.25 22.82
N GLY A 34 -18.35 8.40 22.14
CA GLY A 34 -19.25 8.76 21.04
C GLY A 34 -20.73 8.78 21.44
N GLY A 35 -21.05 8.58 22.73
CA GLY A 35 -22.42 8.39 23.20
C GLY A 35 -23.00 7.01 22.90
N ASN A 36 -24.14 6.66 23.52
CA ASN A 36 -24.86 5.40 23.30
C ASN A 36 -24.00 4.12 23.42
N GLY A 37 -23.07 4.09 24.40
CA GLY A 37 -22.15 2.96 24.56
C GLY A 37 -21.09 2.80 23.47
N SER A 38 -20.76 3.87 22.78
CA SER A 38 -19.75 3.91 21.73
C SER A 38 -18.49 4.63 22.23
N VAL A 39 -17.32 4.08 21.94
CA VAL A 39 -16.01 4.68 22.26
C VAL A 39 -15.05 4.44 21.11
N THR A 40 -14.38 5.49 20.68
CA THR A 40 -13.30 5.41 19.70
C THR A 40 -11.95 5.42 20.43
N PHE A 41 -11.16 4.37 20.25
CA PHE A 41 -9.77 4.32 20.69
C PHE A 41 -8.85 4.85 19.60
N TRP A 42 -7.86 5.63 20.00
CA TRP A 42 -6.87 6.26 19.13
C TRP A 42 -5.45 5.90 19.57
N TYR A 43 -4.64 5.44 18.64
CA TYR A 43 -3.20 5.24 18.81
C TYR A 43 -2.42 6.31 18.04
N GLY A 44 -1.55 7.00 18.74
CA GLY A 44 -0.66 7.99 18.14
C GLY A 44 0.69 7.38 17.76
N ASN A 45 1.20 7.76 16.59
CA ASN A 45 2.48 7.34 16.03
C ASN A 45 3.35 8.57 15.78
N TRP A 46 4.65 8.47 15.98
CA TRP A 46 5.54 9.61 15.81
C TRP A 46 6.13 9.73 14.39
N HIS A 47 5.99 8.71 13.56
CA HIS A 47 6.35 8.80 12.15
C HIS A 47 5.20 9.36 11.33
N PRO A 48 5.45 10.38 10.47
CA PRO A 48 4.44 10.83 9.53
C PRO A 48 4.16 9.72 8.52
N GLY A 49 2.90 9.35 8.38
CA GLY A 49 2.46 8.32 7.44
C GLY A 49 1.03 8.59 6.98
N THR A 50 0.71 8.14 5.79
CA THR A 50 -0.63 8.18 5.20
C THR A 50 -1.31 6.81 5.20
N THR A 51 -0.66 5.80 5.80
CA THR A 51 -1.13 4.42 5.86
C THR A 51 -1.27 3.97 7.30
N PHE A 52 -2.20 3.05 7.55
CA PHE A 52 -2.33 2.41 8.86
C PHE A 52 -1.07 1.60 9.19
N ASN A 53 -0.68 1.61 10.46
CA ASN A 53 0.19 0.55 10.97
C ASN A 53 -0.58 -0.76 10.89
N GLU A 54 0.08 -1.80 10.43
CA GLU A 54 -0.53 -3.12 10.36
C GLU A 54 -0.86 -3.64 11.76
N GLY A 55 -2.02 -4.30 11.88
CA GLY A 55 -2.46 -4.91 13.14
C GLY A 55 -3.92 -4.62 13.48
N THR A 56 -4.29 -5.09 14.64
CA THR A 56 -5.66 -5.00 15.16
C THR A 56 -5.67 -4.51 16.60
N LEU A 57 -6.78 -3.95 17.04
CA LEU A 57 -7.04 -3.69 18.44
C LEU A 57 -8.07 -4.69 18.97
N THR A 58 -7.72 -5.38 20.06
CA THR A 58 -8.66 -6.21 20.84
C THR A 58 -9.07 -5.47 22.08
N LEU A 59 -10.37 -5.39 22.34
CA LEU A 59 -10.95 -4.87 23.57
C LEU A 59 -11.73 -5.99 24.26
N GLN A 60 -11.55 -6.13 25.57
CA GLN A 60 -12.24 -7.11 26.42
C GLN A 60 -12.65 -6.49 27.73
N GLY A 61 -13.89 -6.77 28.18
CA GLY A 61 -14.33 -6.42 29.53
C GLY A 61 -13.62 -7.26 30.59
N ILE A 62 -13.20 -6.63 31.68
CA ILE A 62 -12.55 -7.26 32.84
C ILE A 62 -13.23 -6.84 34.13
N ASN A 63 -12.85 -7.42 35.28
CA ASN A 63 -13.36 -7.08 36.61
C ASN A 63 -14.89 -7.09 36.70
N GLY A 64 -15.55 -8.04 36.04
CA GLY A 64 -17.02 -8.16 36.04
C GLY A 64 -17.73 -7.38 34.93
N THR A 65 -17.01 -6.65 34.09
CA THR A 65 -17.57 -5.96 32.92
C THR A 65 -17.91 -6.97 31.82
N ASN A 66 -19.18 -7.05 31.44
CA ASN A 66 -19.67 -8.02 30.46
C ASN A 66 -19.47 -7.51 29.01
N PHE A 67 -18.27 -7.69 28.47
CA PHE A 67 -17.95 -7.43 27.08
C PHE A 67 -16.98 -8.49 26.59
N SER A 68 -17.41 -9.31 25.63
CA SER A 68 -16.58 -10.38 25.06
C SER A 68 -15.38 -9.80 24.29
N ALA A 69 -14.26 -10.48 24.31
CA ALA A 69 -13.08 -10.08 23.56
C ALA A 69 -13.43 -9.86 22.09
N THR A 70 -13.32 -8.64 21.63
CA THR A 70 -13.66 -8.19 20.27
C THR A 70 -12.42 -7.61 19.62
N THR A 71 -12.04 -8.14 18.46
CA THR A 71 -10.86 -7.72 17.71
C THR A 71 -11.31 -7.01 16.43
N VAL A 72 -10.77 -5.83 16.17
CA VAL A 72 -11.12 -4.99 14.99
C VAL A 72 -9.87 -4.42 14.34
N ASN A 73 -9.94 -4.25 13.02
CA ASN A 73 -8.91 -3.55 12.26
C ASN A 73 -9.07 -2.03 12.42
N TRP A 74 -7.99 -1.29 12.19
CA TRP A 74 -8.02 0.16 12.16
C TRP A 74 -8.91 0.65 11.01
N THR A 75 -9.77 1.62 11.31
CA THR A 75 -10.73 2.17 10.34
C THR A 75 -10.64 3.68 10.17
N LEU A 76 -9.97 4.37 11.10
CA LEU A 76 -9.83 5.82 11.13
C LEU A 76 -8.35 6.20 11.10
N LEU A 77 -8.01 7.23 10.33
CA LEU A 77 -6.66 7.80 10.24
C LEU A 77 -6.74 9.33 10.32
N SER A 78 -5.90 9.94 11.15
CA SER A 78 -5.80 11.40 11.27
C SER A 78 -4.35 11.84 11.26
N SER A 79 -4.06 12.93 10.56
CA SER A 79 -2.76 13.63 10.59
C SER A 79 -2.71 14.74 11.65
N THR A 80 -3.80 14.98 12.35
CA THR A 80 -3.90 15.90 13.49
C THR A 80 -4.42 15.14 14.69
N ARG A 81 -4.06 15.61 15.90
CA ARG A 81 -4.59 15.02 17.13
C ARG A 81 -6.11 15.04 17.10
N PRO A 82 -6.77 13.90 17.25
CA PRO A 82 -8.24 13.84 17.31
C PRO A 82 -8.82 14.70 18.42
N ASP A 83 -9.90 15.40 18.12
CA ASP A 83 -10.60 16.23 19.09
C ASP A 83 -11.14 15.38 20.25
N GLY A 84 -11.17 15.98 21.44
CA GLY A 84 -11.62 15.31 22.66
C GLY A 84 -10.55 14.47 23.38
N LEU A 85 -9.33 14.37 22.86
CA LEU A 85 -8.20 13.76 23.59
C LEU A 85 -7.58 14.78 24.57
N ILE A 86 -7.69 14.51 25.86
CA ILE A 86 -7.25 15.37 26.98
C ILE A 86 -6.14 14.66 27.75
N ASP A 87 -4.98 15.29 27.87
CA ASP A 87 -3.81 14.74 28.53
C ASP A 87 -4.10 14.38 29.99
N GLY A 88 -3.78 13.14 30.35
CA GLY A 88 -3.98 12.62 31.70
C GLY A 88 -5.42 12.26 32.05
N THR A 89 -6.40 12.56 31.20
CA THR A 89 -7.82 12.21 31.43
C THR A 89 -8.20 10.99 30.56
N ASN A 90 -8.02 11.10 29.27
CA ASN A 90 -8.31 10.05 28.29
C ASN A 90 -7.24 9.92 27.19
N TYR A 91 -6.07 10.54 27.41
CA TYR A 91 -4.93 10.46 26.52
C TYR A 91 -3.63 10.25 27.30
N PHE A 92 -2.93 9.17 26.98
CA PHE A 92 -1.85 8.62 27.79
C PHE A 92 -0.66 8.19 26.91
N THR A 93 0.51 8.12 27.53
CA THR A 93 1.69 7.39 27.05
C THR A 93 2.03 6.26 28.00
N SER A 94 3.05 5.45 27.73
CA SER A 94 3.52 4.45 28.66
C SER A 94 4.77 4.90 29.41
N ASN A 95 4.87 4.46 30.65
CA ASN A 95 6.11 4.44 31.43
C ASN A 95 6.37 2.96 31.80
N GLY A 96 7.09 2.26 30.96
CA GLY A 96 7.20 0.81 31.06
C GLY A 96 5.86 0.12 30.76
N SER A 97 5.28 -0.58 31.76
CA SER A 97 4.00 -1.29 31.64
C SER A 97 2.78 -0.48 32.09
N GLN A 98 2.95 0.76 32.51
CA GLN A 98 1.87 1.59 33.05
C GLN A 98 1.51 2.72 32.10
N LEU A 99 0.21 3.04 32.02
CA LEU A 99 -0.27 4.25 31.38
C LEU A 99 0.00 5.46 32.29
N VAL A 100 0.60 6.49 31.74
CA VAL A 100 0.83 7.79 32.39
C VAL A 100 0.26 8.91 31.54
N ALA A 101 -0.04 10.05 32.14
CA ALA A 101 -0.53 11.20 31.41
C ALA A 101 0.39 11.56 30.25
N TYR A 102 -0.16 11.78 29.08
CA TYR A 102 0.58 12.32 27.95
C TYR A 102 0.97 13.77 28.30
N GLY A 103 2.22 14.12 28.15
CA GLY A 103 2.75 15.41 28.59
C GLY A 103 3.93 15.89 27.75
N SER A 104 4.51 17.03 28.13
CA SER A 104 5.58 17.70 27.37
C SER A 104 6.86 16.88 27.17
N ASN A 105 7.06 15.83 27.95
CA ASN A 105 8.21 14.91 27.82
C ASN A 105 7.88 13.66 26.99
N SER A 106 6.64 13.52 26.51
CA SER A 106 6.22 12.42 25.65
C SER A 106 6.72 12.66 24.23
N GLN A 107 7.02 11.59 23.51
CA GLN A 107 7.30 11.71 22.07
C GLN A 107 6.07 12.24 21.36
N VAL A 108 6.25 13.24 20.51
CA VAL A 108 5.13 13.88 19.78
C VAL A 108 4.60 12.91 18.74
N SER A 109 3.31 12.57 18.84
CA SER A 109 2.60 11.84 17.78
C SER A 109 2.42 12.75 16.58
N SER A 110 2.62 12.21 15.38
CA SER A 110 2.43 12.93 14.11
C SER A 110 1.25 12.41 13.31
N THR A 111 0.81 11.18 13.60
CA THR A 111 -0.38 10.55 13.00
C THR A 111 -1.10 9.73 14.05
N TRP A 112 -2.41 9.61 13.91
CA TRP A 112 -3.28 8.81 14.78
C TRP A 112 -4.12 7.85 13.96
N GLN A 113 -4.16 6.61 14.41
CA GLN A 113 -5.06 5.60 13.86
C GLN A 113 -6.08 5.20 14.91
N GLY A 114 -7.31 4.99 14.50
CA GLY A 114 -8.41 4.78 15.42
C GLY A 114 -9.37 3.68 15.01
N VAL A 115 -10.11 3.20 16.01
CA VAL A 115 -11.19 2.22 15.83
C VAL A 115 -12.28 2.44 16.86
N THR A 116 -13.52 2.29 16.45
CA THR A 116 -14.69 2.47 17.32
C THR A 116 -15.26 1.12 17.75
N PHE A 117 -15.48 0.97 19.06
CA PHE A 117 -16.25 -0.11 19.65
C PHE A 117 -17.61 0.40 20.07
N THR A 118 -18.64 -0.44 19.98
CA THR A 118 -20.03 -0.14 20.33
C THR A 118 -20.57 -1.19 21.30
N GLY A 119 -21.67 -0.88 21.99
CA GLY A 119 -22.27 -1.78 22.95
C GLY A 119 -21.51 -1.88 24.28
N LEU A 120 -20.71 -0.87 24.61
CA LEU A 120 -19.95 -0.81 25.84
C LEU A 120 -20.83 -0.33 27.00
N ALA A 121 -20.63 -0.91 28.18
CA ALA A 121 -21.18 -0.46 29.45
C ALA A 121 -20.10 0.20 30.32
N ALA A 122 -20.49 0.96 31.32
CA ALA A 122 -19.53 1.47 32.32
C ALA A 122 -18.81 0.30 33.00
N GLY A 123 -17.48 0.38 33.10
CA GLY A 123 -16.68 -0.70 33.67
C GLY A 123 -15.23 -0.66 33.22
N ASP A 124 -14.50 -1.72 33.53
CA ASP A 124 -13.09 -1.86 33.25
C ASP A 124 -12.87 -2.70 31.98
N TYR A 125 -11.96 -2.25 31.14
CA TYR A 125 -11.62 -2.91 29.89
C TYR A 125 -10.12 -3.08 29.76
N GLN A 126 -9.71 -4.22 29.23
CA GLN A 126 -8.36 -4.44 28.76
C GLN A 126 -8.32 -4.23 27.24
N PHE A 127 -7.43 -3.39 26.76
CA PHE A 127 -7.12 -3.29 25.35
C PHE A 127 -5.78 -3.96 25.06
N THR A 128 -5.66 -4.55 23.88
CA THR A 128 -4.42 -5.16 23.38
C THR A 128 -4.24 -4.81 21.92
N TYR A 129 -3.13 -4.18 21.61
CA TYR A 129 -2.72 -3.95 20.22
C TYR A 129 -1.97 -5.18 19.72
N ASN A 130 -2.53 -5.84 18.72
CA ASN A 130 -1.93 -7.00 18.06
C ASN A 130 -1.28 -6.51 16.77
N ALA A 131 0.02 -6.28 16.80
CA ALA A 131 0.78 -5.89 15.61
C ALA A 131 0.73 -7.04 14.57
N ALA A 132 0.38 -6.72 13.33
CA ALA A 132 0.47 -7.67 12.23
C ALA A 132 1.91 -7.71 11.73
N GLY A 133 2.40 -8.90 11.48
CA GLY A 133 3.70 -9.12 10.85
C GLY A 133 4.44 -10.31 11.44
N SER A 134 5.22 -10.95 10.58
CA SER A 134 6.16 -11.98 10.98
C SER A 134 7.13 -11.40 12.02
N PRO A 135 7.63 -12.20 12.99
CA PRO A 135 8.61 -11.75 13.98
C PRO A 135 9.93 -11.21 13.40
N THR A 136 10.06 -11.14 12.10
CA THR A 136 11.17 -10.51 11.38
C THR A 136 10.97 -9.01 11.11
N VAL A 137 9.78 -8.46 11.30
CA VAL A 137 9.59 -7.01 11.41
C VAL A 137 9.93 -6.67 12.85
N ASN A 138 11.17 -6.24 13.09
CA ASN A 138 11.66 -5.82 14.39
C ASN A 138 10.85 -4.61 14.89
N TRP A 139 9.73 -4.87 15.52
CA TRP A 139 9.15 -3.97 16.49
C TRP A 139 10.15 -3.96 17.65
N MET A 140 11.14 -3.10 17.57
CA MET A 140 11.96 -2.84 18.74
C MET A 140 11.01 -2.31 19.82
N PRO A 141 10.92 -2.94 21.00
CA PRO A 141 10.28 -2.32 22.13
C PRO A 141 11.11 -1.09 22.48
N MET A 142 10.77 0.03 21.90
CA MET A 142 11.19 1.30 22.45
C MET A 142 10.42 1.47 23.77
N ASP A 143 11.02 2.09 24.75
CA ASP A 143 10.53 2.21 26.14
C ASP A 143 9.13 2.82 26.31
N ASN A 144 8.42 3.13 25.20
CA ASN A 144 7.14 3.82 25.16
C ASN A 144 6.07 3.15 24.27
N VAL A 145 6.22 1.87 23.89
CA VAL A 145 5.20 1.18 23.09
C VAL A 145 4.10 0.60 23.97
N ILE A 146 2.89 1.11 23.82
CA ILE A 146 1.71 0.62 24.55
C ILE A 146 1.07 -0.52 23.77
N LEU A 147 1.38 -1.76 24.12
CA LEU A 147 0.79 -2.95 23.47
C LEU A 147 -0.45 -3.46 24.18
N SER A 148 -0.53 -3.33 25.50
CA SER A 148 -1.68 -3.77 26.30
C SER A 148 -1.75 -2.99 27.61
N SER A 149 -2.95 -2.59 28.01
CA SER A 149 -3.22 -1.97 29.31
C SER A 149 -4.71 -2.02 29.62
N THR A 150 -5.10 -1.43 30.77
CA THR A 150 -6.49 -1.35 31.19
C THR A 150 -6.98 0.09 31.14
N VAL A 151 -8.27 0.28 30.90
CA VAL A 151 -8.95 1.55 30.93
C VAL A 151 -10.30 1.38 31.63
N SER A 152 -10.67 2.33 32.51
CA SER A 152 -11.98 2.37 33.13
C SER A 152 -12.86 3.39 32.42
N LEU A 153 -13.97 2.94 31.83
CA LEU A 153 -14.94 3.79 31.15
C LEU A 153 -16.07 4.12 32.14
N SER A 154 -16.24 5.40 32.45
CA SER A 154 -17.31 5.87 33.33
C SER A 154 -18.65 5.93 32.59
N ALA A 155 -19.77 5.89 33.32
CA ALA A 155 -21.10 6.11 32.76
C ALA A 155 -21.20 7.48 32.04
N ALA A 156 -20.51 8.50 32.52
CA ALA A 156 -20.45 9.83 31.89
C ALA A 156 -19.74 9.81 30.54
N ALA A 157 -18.74 8.93 30.34
CA ALA A 157 -18.09 8.75 29.04
C ALA A 157 -19.00 8.04 28.02
N LEU A 158 -20.06 7.38 28.47
CA LEU A 158 -20.94 6.52 27.66
C LEU A 158 -22.37 7.04 27.51
N SER A 159 -22.83 8.00 28.36
CA SER A 159 -24.18 8.56 28.34
C SER A 159 -24.24 9.89 27.60
N GLY A 160 -25.39 10.14 26.95
CA GLY A 160 -25.65 11.41 26.29
C GLY A 160 -26.27 12.43 27.22
N ASP A 161 -25.72 13.59 27.30
CA ASP A 161 -26.33 14.86 27.67
C ASP A 161 -26.51 15.62 26.32
N ALA A 162 -27.71 15.59 25.77
CA ALA A 162 -27.99 16.09 24.43
C ALA A 162 -27.86 17.62 24.30
N ASN A 163 -28.00 18.36 25.42
CA ASN A 163 -27.94 19.83 25.44
C ASN A 163 -26.68 20.38 26.10
N GLN A 164 -25.78 19.52 26.59
CA GLN A 164 -24.47 19.84 27.18
C GLN A 164 -24.50 20.85 28.35
N ASN A 165 -25.61 20.93 29.09
CA ASN A 165 -25.75 21.83 30.24
C ASN A 165 -25.38 21.21 31.58
N GLY A 166 -24.97 19.92 31.60
CA GLY A 166 -24.54 19.19 32.79
C GLY A 166 -25.68 18.60 33.64
N ILE A 167 -26.92 18.62 33.16
CA ILE A 167 -28.11 18.05 33.82
C ILE A 167 -28.75 17.03 32.87
N LEU A 168 -28.99 15.82 33.37
CA LEU A 168 -29.60 14.74 32.56
C LEU A 168 -31.07 15.04 32.30
N ASP A 169 -31.53 14.90 31.05
CA ASP A 169 -32.86 15.21 30.52
C ASP A 169 -34.07 14.65 31.30
N ILE A 170 -33.86 13.73 32.23
CA ILE A 170 -34.93 13.06 33.00
C ILE A 170 -35.42 13.84 34.21
N TYR A 171 -34.89 15.03 34.50
CA TYR A 171 -35.16 15.75 35.78
C TYR A 171 -35.86 17.11 35.64
N GLU A 172 -36.47 17.46 34.49
CA GLU A 172 -37.10 18.79 34.27
C GLU A 172 -38.66 18.75 34.19
N THR A 173 -39.42 19.31 35.15
CA THR A 173 -40.90 19.43 35.13
C THR A 173 -41.49 20.60 35.97
N GLY A 174 -42.70 21.08 35.62
CA GLY A 174 -43.51 22.04 36.40
C GLY A 174 -44.96 22.25 35.89
N GLY A 175 -45.93 22.60 36.73
CA GLY A 175 -47.40 22.56 36.51
C GLY A 175 -48.27 23.79 36.91
N THR A 176 -49.62 23.80 36.70
CA THR A 176 -50.60 24.94 36.79
C THR A 176 -52.02 24.58 37.32
N PRO A 177 -52.90 25.55 37.68
CA PRO A 177 -54.25 25.35 38.29
C PRO A 177 -55.50 25.91 37.51
N PRO A 178 -56.78 25.77 37.97
CA PRO A 178 -57.98 25.59 37.18
C PRO A 178 -59.04 26.77 37.12
N PRO A 179 -60.10 26.72 36.31
CA PRO A 179 -61.00 27.81 35.95
C PRO A 179 -62.52 27.62 36.21
N PRO A 180 -63.41 28.62 35.95
CA PRO A 180 -64.84 28.67 36.36
C PRO A 180 -65.92 28.31 35.33
N THR A 181 -67.22 28.29 35.72
CA THR A 181 -68.38 27.62 35.05
C THR A 181 -69.37 28.46 34.25
N LEU A 182 -70.06 27.89 33.26
CA LEU A 182 -70.81 28.41 32.17
C LEU A 182 -72.32 28.03 32.15
N VAL A 183 -73.21 28.76 31.43
CA VAL A 183 -74.66 28.53 31.40
C VAL A 183 -75.24 28.10 30.02
N SER A 184 -74.80 28.66 28.89
CA SER A 184 -75.04 28.09 27.56
C SER A 184 -73.97 28.41 26.58
N SER A 185 -73.68 27.48 25.64
CA SER A 185 -72.50 27.55 24.79
C SER A 185 -72.80 27.00 23.40
N SER A 186 -72.41 27.67 22.32
CA SER A 186 -72.35 27.12 20.98
C SER A 186 -70.93 27.22 20.43
N THR A 187 -70.44 26.13 19.89
CA THR A 187 -69.06 26.09 19.39
C THR A 187 -69.06 25.89 17.86
N VAL A 188 -68.37 26.76 17.18
CA VAL A 188 -68.11 26.68 15.72
C VAL A 188 -66.62 26.54 15.51
N ASN A 189 -66.22 25.59 14.69
CA ASN A 189 -64.81 25.41 14.33
C ASN A 189 -64.35 26.39 13.27
N ASN A 190 -63.41 27.24 13.61
CA ASN A 190 -62.71 28.04 12.59
C ASN A 190 -61.51 27.24 12.10
N VAL A 191 -61.47 26.95 10.80
CA VAL A 191 -60.46 26.12 10.16
C VAL A 191 -59.59 26.97 9.25
N VAL A 192 -58.33 27.08 9.56
CA VAL A 192 -57.34 27.78 8.72
C VAL A 192 -56.28 26.75 8.28
N SER A 193 -56.10 26.63 6.96
CA SER A 193 -55.06 25.75 6.41
C SER A 193 -53.99 26.58 5.72
N THR A 194 -52.74 26.30 6.06
CA THR A 194 -51.54 26.88 5.41
C THR A 194 -50.71 25.78 4.85
N VAL A 195 -50.17 25.99 3.64
CA VAL A 195 -49.23 25.05 3.02
C VAL A 195 -47.85 25.68 3.02
N ALA A 196 -46.89 25.02 3.63
CA ALA A 196 -45.49 25.40 3.58
C ALA A 196 -44.75 24.30 2.75
N VAL A 197 -43.99 24.77 1.78
CA VAL A 197 -43.07 23.90 1.05
C VAL A 197 -41.71 23.95 1.80
N LEU A 198 -41.25 22.82 2.30
CA LEU A 198 -39.96 22.75 2.93
C LEU A 198 -38.86 22.84 1.87
N THR A 199 -37.68 23.24 2.31
CA THR A 199 -36.51 23.22 1.44
C THR A 199 -36.32 21.81 0.88
N PRO A 200 -36.22 21.66 -0.44
CA PRO A 200 -36.02 20.34 -1.04
C PRO A 200 -34.78 19.66 -0.47
N VAL A 201 -34.91 18.39 -0.16
CA VAL A 201 -33.80 17.55 0.29
C VAL A 201 -33.30 16.77 -0.91
N SER A 202 -32.03 16.90 -1.22
CA SER A 202 -31.38 16.15 -2.28
C SER A 202 -30.58 14.99 -1.66
N GLU A 203 -30.86 13.78 -2.11
CA GLU A 203 -30.09 12.59 -1.80
C GLU A 203 -29.43 12.09 -3.08
N THR A 204 -28.12 11.87 -3.02
CA THR A 204 -27.37 11.41 -4.17
C THR A 204 -26.80 10.04 -3.87
N THR A 205 -27.16 9.08 -4.68
CA THR A 205 -26.61 7.73 -4.65
C THR A 205 -25.65 7.58 -5.81
N VAL A 206 -24.41 7.20 -5.51
CA VAL A 206 -23.38 6.94 -6.52
C VAL A 206 -23.05 5.46 -6.52
N THR A 207 -23.22 4.82 -7.65
CA THR A 207 -22.82 3.43 -7.87
C THR A 207 -21.73 3.37 -8.93
N HIS A 208 -20.83 2.40 -8.77
CA HIS A 208 -19.73 2.19 -9.70
C HIS A 208 -19.71 0.74 -10.15
N THR A 209 -19.43 0.51 -11.43
CA THR A 209 -19.17 -0.81 -12.00
C THR A 209 -17.83 -0.78 -12.70
N ALA A 210 -16.95 -1.73 -12.36
CA ALA A 210 -15.64 -1.86 -12.99
C ALA A 210 -15.63 -3.06 -13.92
N THR A 211 -15.08 -2.90 -15.12
CA THR A 211 -14.83 -3.96 -16.10
C THR A 211 -13.39 -3.84 -16.60
N GLU A 212 -12.80 -4.95 -17.00
CA GLU A 212 -11.44 -4.99 -17.54
C GLU A 212 -11.42 -5.63 -18.92
N ASP A 213 -10.64 -5.03 -19.81
CA ASP A 213 -10.36 -5.55 -21.13
C ASP A 213 -8.99 -5.08 -21.63
N GLY A 214 -8.17 -6.00 -22.16
CA GLY A 214 -6.87 -5.70 -22.75
C GLY A 214 -5.90 -4.92 -21.85
N GLY A 215 -5.90 -5.18 -20.54
CA GLY A 215 -5.04 -4.48 -19.57
C GLY A 215 -5.52 -3.05 -19.27
N VAL A 216 -6.76 -2.70 -19.62
CA VAL A 216 -7.41 -1.44 -19.29
C VAL A 216 -8.63 -1.70 -18.43
N GLN A 217 -8.73 -1.03 -17.31
CA GLN A 217 -9.93 -1.00 -16.48
C GLN A 217 -10.80 0.18 -16.90
N ARG A 218 -12.08 -0.09 -17.09
CA ARG A 218 -13.13 0.92 -17.24
C ARG A 218 -13.96 0.94 -15.96
N VAL A 219 -14.08 2.10 -15.33
CA VAL A 219 -14.99 2.33 -14.22
C VAL A 219 -16.13 3.20 -14.72
N ASN A 220 -17.34 2.65 -14.75
CA ASN A 220 -18.56 3.39 -15.03
C ASN A 220 -19.12 3.91 -13.71
N ARG A 221 -19.31 5.21 -13.60
CA ARG A 221 -19.99 5.87 -12.48
C ARG A 221 -21.42 6.19 -12.92
N HIS A 222 -22.38 5.67 -12.19
CA HIS A 222 -23.78 6.07 -12.29
C HIS A 222 -24.15 6.87 -11.04
N THR A 223 -24.53 8.11 -11.22
CA THR A 223 -25.02 9.01 -10.17
C THR A 223 -26.52 9.19 -10.31
N GLN A 224 -27.26 8.75 -9.32
CA GLN A 224 -28.69 9.01 -9.18
C GLN A 224 -28.88 10.09 -8.14
N THR A 225 -29.59 11.15 -8.49
CA THR A 225 -29.95 12.23 -7.56
C THR A 225 -31.46 12.27 -7.42
N ASP A 226 -31.93 12.02 -6.22
CA ASP A 226 -33.34 12.09 -5.85
C ASP A 226 -33.57 13.39 -5.08
N VAL A 227 -34.39 14.27 -5.64
CA VAL A 227 -34.78 15.53 -5.01
C VAL A 227 -36.18 15.36 -4.43
N THR A 228 -36.26 15.28 -3.12
CA THR A 228 -37.53 15.16 -2.38
C THR A 228 -38.05 16.55 -2.03
N THR A 229 -39.15 16.93 -2.60
CA THR A 229 -39.89 18.13 -2.22
C THR A 229 -41.06 17.75 -1.33
N THR A 230 -41.04 18.26 -0.11
CA THR A 230 -42.06 17.97 0.89
C THR A 230 -42.91 19.22 1.13
N SER A 231 -44.23 19.04 0.96
CA SER A 231 -45.22 20.04 1.31
C SER A 231 -45.84 19.68 2.65
N VAL A 232 -45.82 20.59 3.58
CA VAL A 232 -46.47 20.45 4.89
C VAL A 232 -47.70 21.29 4.91
N THR A 233 -48.87 20.67 5.00
CA THR A 233 -50.15 21.34 5.21
C THR A 233 -50.43 21.36 6.69
N THR A 234 -50.41 22.53 7.28
CA THR A 234 -50.82 22.76 8.66
C THR A 234 -52.24 23.27 8.69
N THR A 235 -53.12 22.49 9.25
CA THR A 235 -54.53 22.86 9.48
C THR A 235 -54.72 23.16 10.96
N THR A 236 -55.01 24.41 11.25
CA THR A 236 -55.37 24.84 12.61
C THR A 236 -56.87 24.94 12.73
N THR A 237 -57.45 24.12 13.59
CA THR A 237 -58.88 24.14 13.91
C THR A 237 -59.04 24.79 15.29
N THR A 238 -59.57 25.95 15.33
CA THR A 238 -59.82 26.66 16.61
C THR A 238 -61.33 26.62 16.90
N PRO A 239 -61.76 25.92 17.93
CA PRO A 239 -63.14 26.02 18.38
C PRO A 239 -63.38 27.44 18.90
N VAL A 240 -64.41 28.09 18.38
CA VAL A 240 -64.88 29.37 18.87
C VAL A 240 -66.18 29.16 19.58
N THR A 241 -66.16 29.27 20.90
CA THR A 241 -67.32 29.12 21.75
C THR A 241 -67.90 30.48 22.00
N THR A 242 -69.14 30.63 21.68
CA THR A 242 -69.91 31.83 22.05
C THR A 242 -70.82 31.48 23.18
N ASP A 243 -70.49 32.07 24.31
CA ASP A 243 -71.25 31.90 25.56
C ASP A 243 -72.22 33.08 25.69
N THR A 244 -73.45 32.72 25.95
CA THR A 244 -74.46 33.74 26.17
C THR A 244 -74.87 33.64 27.65
N TYR A 245 -74.74 34.76 28.33
CA TYR A 245 -75.09 34.88 29.75
C TYR A 245 -76.52 35.39 29.92
N SER A 246 -77.03 35.25 31.14
CA SER A 246 -78.43 35.56 31.49
C SER A 246 -78.76 37.05 31.36
N ASP A 247 -77.79 37.94 31.18
CA ASP A 247 -77.93 39.37 30.91
C ASP A 247 -77.87 39.73 29.42
N ASN A 248 -77.92 38.71 28.54
CA ASN A 248 -77.75 38.80 27.09
C ASN A 248 -76.37 39.29 26.65
N SER A 249 -75.41 39.38 27.53
CA SER A 249 -74.01 39.57 27.09
C SER A 249 -73.47 38.29 26.47
N THR A 250 -72.71 38.46 25.42
CA THR A 250 -72.01 37.37 24.78
C THR A 250 -70.52 37.48 25.00
N VAL A 251 -69.91 36.42 25.50
CA VAL A 251 -68.46 36.27 25.56
C VAL A 251 -68.05 35.26 24.53
N VAL A 252 -67.20 35.69 23.60
CA VAL A 252 -66.61 34.83 22.62
C VAL A 252 -65.27 34.34 23.17
N THR A 253 -65.17 33.09 23.40
CA THR A 253 -63.96 32.45 23.88
C THR A 253 -63.40 31.55 22.79
N ASN A 254 -62.18 31.80 22.41
CA ASN A 254 -61.44 30.90 21.54
C ASN A 254 -60.95 29.69 22.36
N GLY A 255 -61.39 28.52 21.93
CA GLY A 255 -60.89 27.29 22.54
C GLY A 255 -59.43 26.99 22.15
N THR A 256 -58.89 25.96 22.72
CA THR A 256 -57.55 25.50 22.35
C THR A 256 -57.50 25.10 20.87
N ALA A 257 -56.64 25.77 20.14
CA ALA A 257 -56.42 25.42 18.74
C ALA A 257 -55.85 24.00 18.63
N VAL A 258 -56.50 23.20 17.82
CA VAL A 258 -55.96 21.88 17.46
C VAL A 258 -55.22 22.07 16.14
N VAL A 259 -53.92 21.80 16.16
CA VAL A 259 -53.11 21.86 14.96
C VAL A 259 -52.88 20.44 14.48
N THR A 260 -53.28 20.17 13.25
CA THR A 260 -52.97 18.93 12.54
C THR A 260 -52.04 19.22 11.38
N THR A 261 -51.03 18.40 11.23
CA THR A 261 -50.12 18.52 10.10
C THR A 261 -50.20 17.27 9.26
N SER A 262 -50.27 17.45 7.93
CA SER A 262 -50.10 16.39 6.96
C SER A 262 -48.94 16.72 6.03
N GLN A 263 -48.22 15.69 5.66
CA GLN A 263 -47.07 15.84 4.75
C GLN A 263 -47.38 15.08 3.44
N ALA A 264 -47.00 15.69 2.34
CA ALA A 264 -46.96 15.06 1.03
C ALA A 264 -45.59 15.30 0.41
N SER A 265 -44.96 14.23 -0.06
CA SER A 265 -43.65 14.32 -0.68
C SER A 265 -43.69 13.84 -2.13
N THR A 266 -42.95 14.53 -2.99
CA THR A 266 -42.70 14.13 -4.37
C THR A 266 -41.20 13.97 -4.56
N VAL A 267 -40.81 12.92 -5.28
CA VAL A 267 -39.39 12.68 -5.60
C VAL A 267 -39.18 12.88 -7.09
N ALA A 268 -38.23 13.69 -7.45
CA ALA A 268 -37.73 13.83 -8.81
C ALA A 268 -36.35 13.17 -8.91
N THR A 269 -36.23 12.19 -9.78
CA THR A 269 -34.97 11.44 -9.98
C THR A 269 -34.28 11.89 -11.25
N SER A 270 -32.99 12.15 -11.17
CA SER A 270 -32.11 12.38 -12.32
C SER A 270 -30.95 11.38 -12.31
N HIS A 271 -30.44 11.07 -13.50
CA HIS A 271 -29.34 10.12 -13.68
C HIS A 271 -28.22 10.79 -14.48
N ASP A 272 -26.98 10.60 -14.02
CA ASP A 272 -25.77 10.99 -14.72
C ASP A 272 -24.80 9.81 -14.83
N TYR A 273 -24.12 9.68 -15.98
CA TYR A 273 -23.20 8.58 -16.26
C TYR A 273 -21.86 9.15 -16.70
N ALA A 274 -20.79 8.59 -16.15
CA ALA A 274 -19.44 8.92 -16.54
C ALA A 274 -18.57 7.66 -16.59
N ASP A 275 -17.70 7.57 -17.61
CA ASP A 275 -16.74 6.50 -17.78
C ASP A 275 -15.34 7.00 -17.48
N PHE A 276 -14.58 6.23 -16.72
CA PHE A 276 -13.21 6.47 -16.37
C PHE A 276 -12.35 5.28 -16.79
N TYR A 277 -11.20 5.55 -17.37
CA TYR A 277 -10.30 4.52 -17.90
C TYR A 277 -8.93 4.63 -17.25
N GLY A 278 -8.29 3.50 -16.95
CA GLY A 278 -6.92 3.43 -16.44
C GLY A 278 -6.29 2.08 -16.71
N ARG A 279 -4.97 2.04 -16.83
CA ARG A 279 -4.24 0.81 -17.07
C ARG A 279 -4.10 -0.02 -15.80
N VAL A 280 -3.99 -1.35 -15.97
CA VAL A 280 -3.96 -2.32 -14.86
C VAL A 280 -2.89 -3.41 -15.04
N ASP A 281 -2.07 -3.32 -16.08
CA ASP A 281 -1.06 -4.31 -16.47
C ASP A 281 0.37 -4.02 -15.93
N GLN A 282 0.51 -3.09 -14.98
CA GLN A 282 1.82 -2.66 -14.47
C GLN A 282 2.69 -3.79 -13.92
N HIS A 283 2.09 -4.73 -13.18
CA HIS A 283 2.84 -5.87 -12.65
C HIS A 283 3.38 -6.76 -13.76
N GLU A 284 2.58 -7.01 -14.79
CA GLU A 284 2.98 -7.81 -15.95
C GLU A 284 4.12 -7.14 -16.74
N VAL A 285 4.02 -5.83 -16.94
CA VAL A 285 5.08 -5.06 -17.61
C VAL A 285 6.37 -5.07 -16.80
N MET A 286 6.30 -4.93 -15.47
CA MET A 286 7.48 -5.04 -14.60
C MET A 286 8.10 -6.44 -14.65
N ASP A 287 7.28 -7.49 -14.72
CA ASP A 287 7.76 -8.86 -14.86
C ASP A 287 8.49 -9.05 -16.18
N LYS A 288 7.94 -8.58 -17.30
CA LYS A 288 8.59 -8.62 -18.63
C LYS A 288 9.90 -7.84 -18.65
N ILE A 289 9.96 -6.65 -18.03
CA ILE A 289 11.22 -5.89 -17.89
C ILE A 289 12.22 -6.68 -17.04
N GLY A 290 11.79 -7.23 -15.91
CA GLY A 290 12.62 -8.03 -15.02
C GLY A 290 13.17 -9.29 -15.68
N GLU A 291 12.39 -9.92 -16.54
CA GLU A 291 12.80 -11.05 -17.39
C GLU A 291 13.88 -10.62 -18.38
N GLY A 292 13.64 -9.52 -19.09
CA GLY A 292 14.63 -8.96 -20.01
C GLY A 292 15.97 -8.61 -19.35
N LEU A 293 15.98 -8.23 -18.08
CA LEU A 293 17.22 -7.95 -17.36
C LEU A 293 17.93 -9.20 -16.80
N GLN A 294 17.35 -10.39 -16.97
CA GLN A 294 17.89 -11.63 -16.37
C GLN A 294 19.28 -11.99 -16.90
N SER A 295 19.55 -11.76 -18.19
CA SER A 295 20.88 -11.98 -18.78
C SER A 295 21.96 -11.16 -18.09
N LEU A 296 21.62 -9.92 -17.67
CA LEU A 296 22.53 -9.03 -16.95
C LEU A 296 22.88 -9.54 -15.55
N LEU A 297 22.04 -10.39 -14.97
CA LEU A 297 22.25 -10.99 -13.65
C LEU A 297 23.16 -12.21 -13.71
N ASN A 298 23.25 -12.91 -14.84
CA ASN A 298 24.19 -14.00 -15.04
C ASN A 298 25.62 -13.47 -15.00
N HIS A 299 26.54 -14.27 -14.48
CA HIS A 299 27.95 -13.91 -14.42
C HIS A 299 28.80 -14.90 -15.19
N GLU A 300 29.67 -14.37 -16.02
CA GLU A 300 30.70 -15.17 -16.71
C GLU A 300 32.06 -14.85 -16.07
N PRO A 301 32.70 -15.82 -15.39
CA PRO A 301 33.97 -15.61 -14.75
C PRO A 301 35.08 -15.32 -15.78
N SER A 302 35.95 -14.40 -15.45
CA SER A 302 37.13 -14.14 -16.28
C SER A 302 38.21 -15.20 -16.08
N GLN A 303 39.09 -15.33 -17.08
CA GLN A 303 40.30 -16.11 -16.95
C GLN A 303 41.43 -15.25 -16.34
N SER A 304 42.07 -15.71 -15.27
CA SER A 304 43.15 -14.98 -14.61
C SER A 304 44.19 -15.94 -14.04
N LYS A 305 45.36 -15.42 -13.73
CA LYS A 305 46.42 -16.17 -13.00
C LYS A 305 46.13 -16.23 -11.50
N GLU A 306 45.42 -15.27 -10.97
CA GLU A 306 45.01 -15.20 -9.56
C GLU A 306 43.83 -16.13 -9.31
N LYS A 307 43.93 -16.91 -8.23
CA LYS A 307 42.95 -17.94 -7.87
C LYS A 307 41.66 -17.36 -7.29
N VAL A 308 41.71 -16.20 -6.71
CA VAL A 308 40.56 -15.57 -6.06
C VAL A 308 40.38 -14.15 -6.62
N ARG A 309 39.16 -13.84 -6.98
CA ARG A 309 38.79 -12.53 -7.54
C ARG A 309 37.47 -12.08 -6.95
N VAL A 310 37.39 -10.79 -6.61
CA VAL A 310 36.16 -10.12 -6.23
C VAL A 310 35.77 -9.19 -7.37
N PHE A 311 34.51 -9.17 -7.74
CA PHE A 311 34.00 -8.31 -8.81
C PHE A 311 32.80 -7.50 -8.34
N SER A 312 32.63 -6.32 -8.95
CA SER A 312 31.38 -5.55 -8.86
C SER A 312 30.59 -5.67 -10.16
N LYS A 313 29.29 -5.45 -10.03
CA LYS A 313 28.32 -5.42 -11.13
C LYS A 313 27.43 -4.20 -10.95
N ASN A 314 27.47 -3.27 -11.89
CA ASN A 314 26.67 -2.06 -11.84
C ASN A 314 26.14 -1.76 -13.25
N TYR A 315 24.81 -1.77 -13.39
CA TYR A 315 24.14 -1.43 -14.63
C TYR A 315 23.10 -0.35 -14.36
N TYR A 316 22.98 0.53 -15.32
CA TYR A 316 21.84 1.42 -15.46
C TYR A 316 21.15 1.07 -16.78
N ALA A 317 19.85 0.81 -16.73
CA ALA A 317 19.09 0.42 -17.91
C ALA A 317 17.86 1.31 -18.08
N TRP A 318 17.51 1.53 -19.35
CA TRP A 318 16.27 2.15 -19.79
C TRP A 318 15.42 1.08 -20.46
N SER A 319 14.15 1.05 -20.09
CA SER A 319 13.17 0.12 -20.63
C SER A 319 12.05 0.90 -21.30
N GLN A 320 11.60 0.40 -22.42
CA GLN A 320 10.40 0.87 -23.09
C GLN A 320 9.49 -0.34 -23.28
N GLY A 321 8.35 -0.32 -22.64
CA GLY A 321 7.35 -1.37 -22.72
C GLY A 321 6.26 -1.03 -23.73
N GLU A 322 5.42 -2.00 -23.99
CA GLU A 322 4.16 -1.81 -24.71
C GLU A 322 3.30 -0.76 -24.00
N ASN A 323 2.38 -0.15 -24.74
CA ASN A 323 1.36 0.74 -24.20
C ASN A 323 1.90 2.04 -23.54
N GLY A 324 3.10 2.48 -23.92
CA GLY A 324 3.67 3.77 -23.50
C GLY A 324 4.32 3.76 -22.10
N TYR A 325 4.53 2.61 -21.49
CA TYR A 325 5.33 2.51 -20.29
C TYR A 325 6.81 2.80 -20.59
N THR A 326 7.40 3.59 -19.71
CA THR A 326 8.85 3.80 -19.68
C THR A 326 9.40 3.42 -18.34
N GLY A 327 10.56 2.76 -18.32
CA GLY A 327 11.19 2.30 -17.10
C GLY A 327 12.65 2.68 -17.02
N THR A 328 13.12 2.82 -15.79
CA THR A 328 14.54 2.86 -15.46
C THR A 328 14.87 1.75 -14.48
N SER A 329 16.01 1.12 -14.69
CA SER A 329 16.45 0.04 -13.81
C SER A 329 17.88 0.30 -13.35
N PHE A 330 18.13 0.02 -12.09
CA PHE A 330 19.45 0.06 -11.53
C PHE A 330 19.79 -1.31 -10.93
N ILE A 331 20.90 -1.89 -11.40
CA ILE A 331 21.44 -3.15 -10.88
C ILE A 331 22.77 -2.83 -10.23
N TYR A 332 22.94 -3.17 -8.97
CA TYR A 332 24.21 -3.08 -8.28
C TYR A 332 24.47 -4.34 -7.48
N GLY A 333 25.71 -4.74 -7.43
CA GLY A 333 26.09 -5.94 -6.69
C GLY A 333 27.53 -6.36 -6.95
N GLY A 334 27.80 -7.60 -6.71
CA GLY A 334 29.10 -8.19 -6.92
C GLY A 334 29.21 -9.59 -6.37
N GLY A 335 30.39 -10.13 -6.42
CA GLY A 335 30.61 -11.51 -6.01
C GLY A 335 32.08 -11.89 -5.93
N LEU A 336 32.24 -13.18 -5.74
CA LEU A 336 33.53 -13.85 -5.59
C LEU A 336 33.68 -14.94 -6.64
N GLU A 337 34.83 -14.98 -7.31
CA GLU A 337 35.27 -16.06 -8.20
C GLU A 337 36.45 -16.80 -7.56
N ILE A 338 36.44 -18.12 -7.64
CA ILE A 338 37.52 -18.99 -7.13
C ILE A 338 37.88 -20.01 -8.21
N ASP A 339 39.12 -19.99 -8.66
CA ASP A 339 39.64 -21.02 -9.56
C ASP A 339 40.05 -22.27 -8.77
N ILE A 340 39.25 -23.32 -8.87
CA ILE A 340 39.56 -24.62 -8.31
C ILE A 340 40.72 -25.27 -9.09
N LYS A 341 40.70 -25.09 -10.40
CA LYS A 341 41.75 -25.46 -11.37
C LYS A 341 41.83 -24.34 -12.45
N PRO A 342 42.91 -24.30 -13.23
CA PRO A 342 43.01 -23.31 -14.34
C PRO A 342 41.86 -23.39 -15.34
N THR A 343 41.21 -24.56 -15.42
CA THR A 343 40.07 -24.83 -16.32
C THR A 343 38.72 -24.79 -15.61
N TRP A 344 38.69 -24.54 -14.30
CA TRP A 344 37.45 -24.66 -13.51
C TRP A 344 37.34 -23.53 -12.49
N THR A 345 36.37 -22.65 -12.69
CA THR A 345 36.03 -21.55 -11.81
C THR A 345 34.63 -21.75 -11.23
N ILE A 346 34.49 -21.54 -9.94
CA ILE A 346 33.19 -21.44 -9.25
C ILE A 346 33.05 -20.08 -8.58
N GLY A 347 31.84 -19.71 -8.24
CA GLY A 347 31.63 -18.50 -7.46
C GLY A 347 30.20 -18.24 -7.07
N GLY A 348 30.04 -17.14 -6.37
CA GLY A 348 28.73 -16.67 -5.94
C GLY A 348 28.62 -15.15 -6.07
N GLN A 349 27.42 -14.66 -6.17
CA GLN A 349 27.12 -13.24 -6.32
C GLN A 349 25.83 -12.87 -5.60
N TYR A 350 25.78 -11.60 -5.23
CA TYR A 350 24.56 -10.93 -4.83
C TYR A 350 24.36 -9.69 -5.71
N ASN A 351 23.13 -9.48 -6.16
CA ASN A 351 22.76 -8.27 -6.86
C ASN A 351 21.43 -7.74 -6.31
N SER A 352 21.32 -6.44 -6.18
CA SER A 352 20.07 -5.74 -5.95
C SER A 352 19.63 -5.08 -7.25
N VAL A 353 18.39 -5.28 -7.62
CA VAL A 353 17.76 -4.71 -8.81
C VAL A 353 16.62 -3.84 -8.36
N THR A 354 16.57 -2.62 -8.86
CA THR A 354 15.41 -1.74 -8.72
C THR A 354 14.92 -1.40 -10.11
N ILE A 355 13.64 -1.57 -10.35
CA ILE A 355 12.96 -1.16 -11.58
C ILE A 355 11.91 -0.14 -11.17
N ASP A 356 12.01 1.08 -11.69
CA ASP A 356 11.01 2.12 -11.56
C ASP A 356 10.31 2.27 -12.91
N LEU A 357 9.00 2.06 -12.93
CA LEU A 357 8.14 2.10 -14.12
C LEU A 357 7.18 3.27 -14.02
N ASN A 358 7.12 4.07 -15.06
CA ASN A 358 6.19 5.18 -15.19
C ASN A 358 5.26 4.94 -16.39
N GLY A 359 3.96 5.04 -16.15
CA GLY A 359 2.91 5.10 -17.15
C GLY A 359 2.22 6.46 -17.12
N SER A 360 1.24 6.68 -17.99
CA SER A 360 0.46 7.93 -18.03
C SER A 360 -0.25 8.22 -16.71
N ASP A 361 -0.73 7.17 -16.04
CA ASP A 361 -1.61 7.26 -14.87
C ASP A 361 -1.12 6.38 -13.71
N SER A 362 0.15 5.95 -13.74
CA SER A 362 0.67 5.03 -12.73
C SER A 362 2.16 5.17 -12.53
N THR A 363 2.58 4.89 -11.31
CA THR A 363 3.98 4.68 -10.95
C THR A 363 4.12 3.32 -10.30
N SER A 364 5.18 2.60 -10.65
CA SER A 364 5.37 1.25 -10.12
C SER A 364 6.84 1.01 -9.85
N LYS A 365 7.11 0.22 -8.83
CA LYS A 365 8.45 -0.13 -8.41
C LYS A 365 8.56 -1.63 -8.14
N LEU A 366 9.59 -2.25 -8.70
CA LEU A 366 10.01 -3.60 -8.35
C LEU A 366 11.40 -3.55 -7.72
N MET A 367 11.51 -4.10 -6.53
CA MET A 367 12.81 -4.35 -5.87
C MET A 367 13.07 -5.86 -5.85
N LYS A 368 14.22 -6.27 -6.36
CA LYS A 368 14.62 -7.66 -6.48
C LYS A 368 15.97 -7.89 -5.82
N GLY A 369 16.00 -8.75 -4.81
CA GLY A 369 17.23 -9.27 -4.21
C GLY A 369 17.60 -10.59 -4.87
N HIS A 370 18.74 -10.66 -5.53
CA HIS A 370 19.18 -11.77 -6.36
C HIS A 370 20.42 -12.42 -5.78
N TYR A 371 20.35 -13.69 -5.46
CA TYR A 371 21.45 -14.53 -4.99
C TYR A 371 21.77 -15.57 -6.06
N GLY A 372 23.00 -15.59 -6.53
CA GLY A 372 23.41 -16.48 -7.60
C GLY A 372 24.69 -17.23 -7.28
N VAL A 373 24.80 -18.41 -7.85
CA VAL A 373 26.04 -19.19 -7.92
C VAL A 373 26.36 -19.46 -9.38
N PHE A 374 27.61 -19.58 -9.69
CA PHE A 374 28.03 -19.88 -11.05
C PHE A 374 29.19 -20.87 -11.06
N ASN A 375 29.30 -21.58 -12.17
CA ASN A 375 30.34 -22.55 -12.46
C ASN A 375 30.74 -22.42 -13.92
N MET A 376 32.04 -22.30 -14.16
CA MET A 376 32.59 -22.24 -15.51
C MET A 376 33.66 -23.32 -15.68
N PHE A 377 33.40 -24.21 -16.58
CA PHE A 377 34.38 -25.18 -17.03
C PHE A 377 34.94 -24.76 -18.40
N ARG A 378 36.25 -24.61 -18.52
CA ARG A 378 36.93 -24.14 -19.72
C ARG A 378 37.76 -25.25 -20.35
N GLY A 379 37.42 -25.63 -21.55
CA GLY A 379 38.25 -26.48 -22.41
C GLY A 379 38.85 -25.69 -23.57
N ASN A 380 39.75 -26.30 -24.31
CA ASN A 380 40.39 -25.64 -25.47
C ASN A 380 39.39 -25.40 -26.62
N THR A 381 38.44 -26.30 -26.80
CA THR A 381 37.44 -26.26 -27.88
C THR A 381 36.04 -25.94 -27.33
N LEU A 382 35.72 -26.40 -26.15
CA LEU A 382 34.41 -26.26 -25.54
C LEU A 382 34.53 -25.68 -24.16
N SER A 383 33.64 -24.77 -23.79
CA SER A 383 33.48 -24.30 -22.42
C SER A 383 32.01 -24.36 -22.02
N LEU A 384 31.75 -24.72 -20.76
CA LEU A 384 30.41 -24.76 -20.19
C LEU A 384 30.32 -23.77 -19.04
N LEU A 385 29.38 -22.85 -19.14
CA LEU A 385 28.98 -21.94 -18.07
C LEU A 385 27.63 -22.37 -17.54
N THR A 386 27.53 -22.52 -16.23
CA THR A 386 26.25 -22.69 -15.52
C THR A 386 26.08 -21.55 -14.54
N ASN A 387 24.96 -20.90 -14.58
CA ASN A 387 24.48 -19.96 -13.55
C ASN A 387 23.20 -20.52 -12.94
N ALA A 388 23.07 -20.42 -11.63
CA ALA A 388 21.83 -20.75 -10.93
C ALA A 388 21.60 -19.73 -9.83
N GLY A 389 20.36 -19.48 -9.51
CA GLY A 389 20.07 -18.52 -8.46
C GLY A 389 18.62 -18.50 -8.00
N LEU A 390 18.44 -17.67 -6.98
CA LEU A 390 17.17 -17.37 -6.34
C LEU A 390 16.99 -15.87 -6.27
N ALA A 391 15.78 -15.38 -6.43
CA ALA A 391 15.46 -13.99 -6.19
C ALA A 391 14.19 -13.84 -5.36
N GLN A 392 14.16 -12.77 -4.57
CA GLN A 392 12.97 -12.29 -3.88
C GLN A 392 12.55 -10.97 -4.55
N ASN A 393 11.30 -10.90 -4.95
CA ASN A 393 10.71 -9.78 -5.65
C ASN A 393 9.70 -9.08 -4.74
N ASN A 394 9.78 -7.74 -4.64
CA ASN A 394 8.80 -6.92 -3.93
C ASN A 394 8.28 -5.86 -4.90
N TYR A 395 6.98 -5.86 -5.10
CA TYR A 395 6.27 -4.97 -6.00
C TYR A 395 5.50 -3.92 -5.22
N SER A 396 5.54 -2.69 -5.70
CA SER A 396 4.70 -1.59 -5.24
C SER A 396 4.16 -0.87 -6.47
N VAL A 397 2.85 -0.78 -6.58
CA VAL A 397 2.16 -0.12 -7.69
C VAL A 397 1.19 0.90 -7.14
N SER A 398 1.28 2.12 -7.64
CA SER A 398 0.28 3.18 -7.44
C SER A 398 -0.30 3.55 -8.80
N ARG A 399 -1.60 3.46 -8.93
CA ARG A 399 -2.31 3.76 -10.17
C ARG A 399 -3.51 4.66 -9.96
N ASN A 400 -3.80 5.46 -10.96
CA ASN A 400 -5.00 6.28 -11.05
C ASN A 400 -5.85 5.84 -12.24
N VAL A 401 -7.16 5.81 -12.06
CA VAL A 401 -8.10 5.68 -13.16
C VAL A 401 -8.63 7.08 -13.47
N ALA A 402 -8.18 7.65 -14.57
CA ALA A 402 -8.51 9.00 -15.06
C ALA A 402 -8.31 10.13 -14.01
N GLY A 403 -7.37 9.97 -13.07
CA GLY A 403 -7.12 10.93 -11.98
C GLY A 403 -8.21 11.01 -10.91
N VAL A 404 -9.20 10.10 -10.95
CA VAL A 404 -10.36 10.12 -10.04
C VAL A 404 -10.27 9.02 -8.98
N PHE A 405 -9.87 7.82 -9.38
CA PHE A 405 -9.76 6.67 -8.48
C PHE A 405 -8.30 6.28 -8.32
N SER A 406 -7.81 6.36 -7.10
CA SER A 406 -6.43 6.00 -6.76
C SER A 406 -6.40 4.66 -6.04
N ASN A 407 -5.52 3.77 -6.47
CA ASN A 407 -5.32 2.46 -5.85
C ASN A 407 -3.84 2.15 -5.74
N ASP A 408 -3.49 1.55 -4.62
CA ASP A 408 -2.16 1.08 -4.32
C ASP A 408 -2.17 -0.44 -4.13
N SER A 409 -1.11 -1.09 -4.54
CA SER A 409 -0.90 -2.50 -4.26
C SER A 409 0.55 -2.78 -3.87
N GLN A 410 0.71 -3.74 -2.97
CA GLN A 410 1.99 -4.31 -2.63
C GLN A 410 1.87 -5.83 -2.71
N THR A 411 2.82 -6.48 -3.35
CA THR A 411 2.89 -7.93 -3.40
C THR A 411 4.34 -8.39 -3.46
N ALA A 412 4.56 -9.65 -3.12
CA ALA A 412 5.87 -10.27 -3.17
C ALA A 412 5.85 -11.48 -4.10
N GLY A 413 7.02 -11.87 -4.54
CA GLY A 413 7.21 -13.06 -5.36
C GLY A 413 8.59 -13.65 -5.15
N GLN A 414 8.78 -14.81 -5.72
CA GLN A 414 10.06 -15.51 -5.70
C GLN A 414 10.37 -16.03 -7.10
N GLU A 415 11.64 -16.21 -7.35
CA GLU A 415 12.12 -16.71 -8.61
C GLU A 415 13.33 -17.61 -8.36
N TRP A 416 13.41 -18.69 -9.13
CA TRP A 416 14.65 -19.45 -9.27
C TRP A 416 14.92 -19.70 -10.75
N TRP A 417 16.18 -19.84 -11.10
CA TRP A 417 16.58 -20.18 -12.45
C TRP A 417 17.86 -21.00 -12.46
N VAL A 418 18.02 -21.75 -13.54
CA VAL A 418 19.26 -22.39 -13.93
C VAL A 418 19.49 -22.10 -15.40
N SER A 419 20.64 -21.53 -15.72
CA SER A 419 21.06 -21.19 -17.09
C SER A 419 22.36 -21.89 -17.41
N ASN A 420 22.42 -22.54 -18.56
CA ASN A 420 23.62 -23.19 -19.08
C ASN A 420 23.96 -22.61 -20.44
N ARG A 421 25.22 -22.29 -20.66
CA ARG A 421 25.74 -21.88 -21.98
C ARG A 421 26.93 -22.77 -22.36
N LEU A 422 26.87 -23.38 -23.52
CA LEU A 422 27.96 -24.12 -24.13
C LEU A 422 28.61 -23.28 -25.23
N PHE A 423 29.85 -22.91 -25.03
CA PHE A 423 30.66 -22.14 -25.97
C PHE A 423 31.53 -23.07 -26.82
N VAL A 424 31.58 -22.83 -28.11
CA VAL A 424 32.43 -23.55 -29.08
C VAL A 424 33.53 -22.60 -29.55
N HIS A 425 34.75 -22.80 -29.13
CA HIS A 425 35.89 -21.95 -29.53
C HIS A 425 36.42 -22.36 -30.93
N VAL A 426 35.90 -21.72 -31.99
CA VAL A 426 36.35 -21.95 -33.34
C VAL A 426 37.77 -21.43 -33.52
N ASN A 427 38.06 -20.28 -32.96
CA ASN A 427 39.38 -19.68 -32.84
C ASN A 427 39.38 -18.64 -31.71
N LYS A 428 40.47 -17.90 -31.53
CA LYS A 428 40.62 -16.89 -30.49
C LYS A 428 39.72 -15.65 -30.67
N HIS A 429 38.99 -15.54 -31.77
CA HIS A 429 38.16 -14.38 -32.08
C HIS A 429 36.67 -14.72 -32.27
N ILE A 430 36.36 -15.99 -32.50
CA ILE A 430 35.01 -16.41 -32.90
C ILE A 430 34.56 -17.55 -31.96
N THR A 431 33.50 -17.31 -31.25
CA THR A 431 32.93 -18.26 -30.28
C THR A 431 31.40 -18.29 -30.42
N PRO A 432 30.85 -19.17 -31.29
CA PRO A 432 29.43 -19.46 -31.22
C PRO A 432 29.07 -20.15 -29.92
N PHE A 433 27.83 -19.99 -29.48
CA PHE A 433 27.30 -20.64 -28.28
C PHE A 433 25.85 -21.05 -28.45
N VAL A 434 25.45 -22.01 -27.65
CA VAL A 434 24.05 -22.38 -27.42
C VAL A 434 23.80 -22.39 -25.93
N GLY A 435 22.62 -22.02 -25.52
CA GLY A 435 22.24 -21.96 -24.12
C GLY A 435 20.84 -22.48 -23.87
N HIS A 436 20.58 -22.80 -22.63
CA HIS A 436 19.26 -23.18 -22.15
C HIS A 436 19.07 -22.66 -20.73
N THR A 437 17.95 -21.98 -20.51
CA THR A 437 17.55 -21.44 -19.20
C THR A 437 16.20 -22.02 -18.81
N VAL A 438 16.15 -22.60 -17.62
CA VAL A 438 14.90 -22.92 -16.92
C VAL A 438 14.71 -21.90 -15.83
N ARG A 439 13.56 -21.28 -15.77
CA ARG A 439 13.19 -20.27 -14.78
C ARG A 439 11.79 -20.56 -14.27
N ASN A 440 11.61 -20.57 -12.97
CA ASN A 440 10.29 -20.53 -12.36
C ASN A 440 10.12 -19.18 -11.66
N TYR A 441 8.98 -18.61 -11.85
CA TYR A 441 8.59 -17.30 -11.32
C TYR A 441 7.26 -17.41 -10.60
N THR A 442 7.19 -16.87 -9.39
CA THR A 442 5.96 -16.78 -8.62
C THR A 442 5.71 -15.33 -8.19
N ARG A 443 4.44 -14.93 -8.17
CA ARG A 443 3.97 -13.70 -7.56
C ARG A 443 2.74 -14.04 -6.73
N ASN A 444 2.69 -13.57 -5.49
CA ASN A 444 1.56 -13.81 -4.60
C ASN A 444 0.31 -13.07 -5.11
N ALA A 445 -0.85 -13.63 -4.82
CA ALA A 445 -2.12 -12.93 -4.97
C ALA A 445 -2.12 -11.66 -4.10
N PHE A 446 -2.83 -10.63 -4.54
CA PHE A 446 -2.97 -9.38 -3.80
C PHE A 446 -4.33 -8.74 -4.06
N THR A 447 -4.73 -7.86 -3.14
CA THR A 447 -5.88 -6.98 -3.32
C THR A 447 -5.40 -5.54 -3.22
N GLU A 448 -5.83 -4.71 -4.14
CA GLU A 448 -5.51 -3.28 -4.13
C GLU A 448 -6.24 -2.58 -2.99
N SER A 449 -5.58 -1.61 -2.38
CA SER A 449 -6.15 -0.68 -1.40
C SER A 449 -6.41 0.68 -2.06
N GLY A 450 -7.37 1.43 -1.55
CA GLY A 450 -7.72 2.74 -2.09
C GLY A 450 -9.19 2.84 -2.47
N SER A 451 -9.46 3.36 -3.66
CA SER A 451 -10.83 3.53 -4.15
C SER A 451 -11.52 2.19 -4.40
N VAL A 452 -12.47 1.81 -3.55
CA VAL A 452 -13.20 0.54 -3.62
C VAL A 452 -13.84 0.32 -5.00
N GLN A 453 -14.23 1.40 -5.67
CA GLN A 453 -14.87 1.39 -6.99
C GLN A 453 -13.98 0.89 -8.13
N SER A 454 -12.67 0.96 -7.94
CA SER A 454 -11.66 0.55 -8.93
C SER A 454 -10.64 -0.44 -8.39
N ALA A 455 -10.72 -0.79 -7.10
CA ALA A 455 -9.82 -1.77 -6.49
C ALA A 455 -10.05 -3.17 -7.06
N ARG A 456 -8.96 -3.91 -7.25
CA ARG A 456 -8.92 -5.25 -7.84
C ARG A 456 -8.37 -6.27 -6.86
N SER A 457 -8.87 -7.48 -6.97
CA SER A 457 -8.19 -8.67 -6.45
C SER A 457 -7.54 -9.41 -7.61
N VAL A 458 -6.25 -9.62 -7.54
CA VAL A 458 -5.45 -10.24 -8.60
C VAL A 458 -4.91 -11.56 -8.08
N GLU A 459 -5.13 -12.60 -8.85
CA GLU A 459 -4.63 -13.94 -8.51
C GLU A 459 -3.09 -13.99 -8.56
N GLY A 460 -2.55 -14.92 -7.81
CA GLY A 460 -1.12 -15.21 -7.83
C GLY A 460 -0.70 -15.85 -9.15
N VAL A 461 0.55 -15.65 -9.51
CA VAL A 461 1.17 -16.25 -10.70
C VAL A 461 2.18 -17.30 -10.24
N ASN A 462 2.24 -18.43 -10.95
CA ASN A 462 3.28 -19.43 -10.82
C ASN A 462 3.54 -20.05 -12.19
N GLU A 463 4.61 -19.60 -12.82
CA GLU A 463 4.95 -19.97 -14.19
C GLU A 463 6.37 -20.51 -14.29
N THR A 464 6.55 -21.48 -15.18
CA THR A 464 7.86 -22.04 -15.50
C THR A 464 8.14 -21.82 -16.97
N TYR A 465 9.24 -21.16 -17.25
CA TYR A 465 9.74 -20.88 -18.59
C TYR A 465 10.93 -21.75 -18.93
N ASN A 466 10.98 -22.20 -20.17
CA ASN A 466 12.10 -22.92 -20.75
C ASN A 466 12.55 -22.17 -22.01
N VAL A 467 13.70 -21.54 -21.93
CA VAL A 467 14.23 -20.70 -23.01
C VAL A 467 15.51 -21.28 -23.54
N GLY A 468 15.53 -21.64 -24.82
CA GLY A 468 16.73 -21.98 -25.56
C GLY A 468 17.31 -20.73 -26.20
N GLU A 469 18.62 -20.60 -26.27
CA GLU A 469 19.29 -19.51 -26.99
C GLU A 469 20.40 -20.04 -27.89
N ALA A 470 20.69 -19.27 -28.95
CA ALA A 470 21.85 -19.47 -29.81
C ALA A 470 22.46 -18.12 -30.14
N GLY A 471 23.76 -18.03 -30.14
CA GLY A 471 24.43 -16.75 -30.39
C GLY A 471 25.86 -16.88 -30.86
N LEU A 472 26.44 -15.75 -31.14
CA LEU A 472 27.82 -15.61 -31.60
C LEU A 472 28.53 -14.51 -30.82
N ARG A 473 29.71 -14.80 -30.32
CA ARG A 473 30.64 -13.83 -29.74
C ARG A 473 31.83 -13.63 -30.65
N LEU A 474 32.15 -12.38 -30.91
CA LEU A 474 33.37 -11.93 -31.56
C LEU A 474 34.24 -11.20 -30.53
N GLU A 475 35.49 -11.60 -30.37
CA GLU A 475 36.40 -11.02 -29.39
C GLU A 475 37.74 -10.69 -30.03
N THR A 476 38.33 -9.55 -29.62
CA THR A 476 39.71 -9.21 -29.96
C THR A 476 40.40 -8.51 -28.82
N ARG A 477 41.72 -8.66 -28.71
CA ARG A 477 42.54 -7.99 -27.72
C ARG A 477 43.70 -7.27 -28.40
N PHE A 478 43.99 -6.06 -27.94
CA PHE A 478 45.04 -5.20 -28.49
C PHE A 478 45.74 -4.39 -27.39
N GLY A 479 46.86 -3.77 -27.72
CA GLY A 479 47.59 -2.86 -26.86
C GLY A 479 49.06 -3.24 -26.60
N GLY A 480 49.96 -2.54 -27.25
CA GLY A 480 51.39 -2.35 -26.99
C GLY A 480 52.29 -3.58 -26.84
N LYS A 481 53.54 -3.34 -26.51
CA LYS A 481 54.58 -4.38 -26.30
C LYS A 481 54.24 -5.41 -25.16
N LYS A 482 53.28 -5.12 -24.29
CA LYS A 482 52.85 -6.00 -23.19
C LYS A 482 51.51 -6.69 -23.49
N LYS A 483 51.16 -6.89 -24.73
CA LYS A 483 49.98 -7.64 -25.27
C LYS A 483 48.75 -7.70 -24.34
N ASN A 484 47.57 -7.35 -24.87
CA ASN A 484 46.25 -7.53 -24.22
C ASN A 484 45.92 -6.50 -23.13
N LEU A 485 46.27 -5.21 -23.32
CA LEU A 485 45.81 -4.15 -22.40
C LEU A 485 44.31 -3.89 -22.51
N PHE A 486 43.79 -3.95 -23.71
CA PHE A 486 42.38 -3.72 -24.01
C PHE A 486 41.75 -4.94 -24.67
N GLY A 487 40.55 -5.31 -24.24
CA GLY A 487 39.70 -6.29 -24.90
C GLY A 487 38.44 -5.61 -25.43
N VAL A 488 38.02 -6.01 -26.59
CA VAL A 488 36.71 -5.68 -27.16
C VAL A 488 35.99 -6.96 -27.51
N SER A 489 34.78 -7.12 -27.03
CA SER A 489 33.89 -8.20 -27.44
C SER A 489 32.53 -7.67 -27.87
N VAL A 490 31.97 -8.30 -28.87
CA VAL A 490 30.58 -8.09 -29.33
C VAL A 490 29.90 -9.45 -29.34
N GLU A 491 28.74 -9.51 -28.75
CA GLU A 491 27.92 -10.72 -28.68
C GLU A 491 26.52 -10.41 -29.17
N GLY A 492 25.96 -11.33 -29.94
CA GLY A 492 24.56 -11.30 -30.37
C GLY A 492 23.94 -12.68 -30.17
N SER A 493 22.72 -12.73 -29.69
CA SER A 493 21.96 -13.97 -29.53
C SER A 493 20.48 -13.80 -29.89
N TYR A 494 19.87 -14.92 -30.22
CA TYR A 494 18.44 -15.08 -30.40
C TYR A 494 17.94 -16.23 -29.53
N ALA A 495 16.78 -16.03 -28.90
CA ALA A 495 16.19 -17.02 -28.01
C ALA A 495 14.81 -17.50 -28.49
N THR A 496 14.37 -18.66 -27.98
CA THR A 496 13.12 -19.33 -28.40
C THR A 496 11.86 -18.57 -27.98
N ASP A 497 11.95 -17.63 -27.05
CA ASP A 497 10.91 -16.68 -26.64
C ASP A 497 10.88 -15.42 -27.51
N ASN A 498 11.57 -15.44 -28.66
CA ASN A 498 11.77 -14.31 -29.59
C ASN A 498 12.61 -13.16 -29.03
N ALA A 499 13.32 -13.37 -27.92
CA ALA A 499 14.25 -12.38 -27.42
C ALA A 499 15.47 -12.26 -28.34
N ILE A 500 15.87 -11.02 -28.61
CA ILE A 500 17.10 -10.67 -29.30
C ILE A 500 17.95 -9.86 -28.34
N GLU A 501 19.21 -10.28 -28.17
CA GLU A 501 20.17 -9.53 -27.37
C GLU A 501 21.40 -9.21 -28.20
N ALA A 502 21.89 -7.98 -28.07
CA ALA A 502 23.18 -7.55 -28.59
C ALA A 502 23.95 -6.84 -27.48
N SER A 503 25.21 -7.20 -27.29
CA SER A 503 26.06 -6.52 -26.33
C SER A 503 27.43 -6.19 -26.92
N ALA A 504 28.04 -5.12 -26.38
CA ALA A 504 29.41 -4.75 -26.67
C ALA A 504 30.13 -4.46 -25.36
N THR A 505 31.29 -5.04 -25.18
CA THR A 505 32.13 -4.86 -23.97
C THR A 505 33.51 -4.33 -24.36
N LEU A 506 33.95 -3.32 -23.62
CA LEU A 506 35.34 -2.83 -23.64
C LEU A 506 35.94 -3.10 -22.27
N ASP A 507 37.01 -3.86 -22.21
CA ASP A 507 37.74 -4.10 -20.97
C ASP A 507 39.14 -3.51 -20.99
N TYR A 508 39.63 -3.08 -19.83
CA TYR A 508 41.03 -2.68 -19.59
C TYR A 508 41.66 -3.64 -18.60
N LYS A 509 42.64 -4.40 -19.08
CA LYS A 509 43.38 -5.42 -18.30
C LYS A 509 42.47 -6.42 -17.57
N GLU A 510 41.26 -6.62 -18.01
CA GLU A 510 40.23 -7.43 -17.33
C GLU A 510 39.95 -6.98 -15.87
N VAL A 511 40.33 -5.74 -15.53
CA VAL A 511 40.11 -5.13 -14.20
C VAL A 511 38.92 -4.18 -14.24
N ILE A 512 38.81 -3.40 -15.31
CA ILE A 512 37.68 -2.47 -15.52
C ILE A 512 37.02 -2.86 -16.84
N SER A 513 35.70 -3.00 -16.83
CA SER A 513 34.94 -3.20 -18.06
C SER A 513 33.78 -2.21 -18.15
N LEU A 514 33.59 -1.71 -19.38
CA LEU A 514 32.40 -0.97 -19.78
C LEU A 514 31.62 -1.86 -20.73
N GLN A 515 30.34 -1.99 -20.51
CA GLN A 515 29.45 -2.82 -21.34
C GLN A 515 28.20 -2.05 -21.70
N GLY A 516 27.81 -2.11 -22.96
CA GLY A 516 26.48 -1.73 -23.43
C GLY A 516 25.71 -3.00 -23.85
N VAL A 517 24.46 -3.09 -23.49
CA VAL A 517 23.56 -4.19 -23.86
C VAL A 517 22.25 -3.60 -24.38
N HIS A 518 21.78 -4.14 -25.48
CA HIS A 518 20.44 -3.86 -25.99
C HIS A 518 19.69 -5.17 -26.17
N GLN A 519 18.46 -5.21 -25.68
CA GLN A 519 17.63 -6.40 -25.69
C GLN A 519 16.19 -6.05 -26.05
N ILE A 520 15.58 -6.88 -26.86
CA ILE A 520 14.16 -6.82 -27.21
C ILE A 520 13.56 -8.17 -26.84
N ASN A 521 12.51 -8.17 -26.04
CA ASN A 521 11.77 -9.36 -25.63
C ASN A 521 10.29 -9.02 -25.45
N ASN A 522 9.40 -9.78 -26.11
CA ASN A 522 7.93 -9.73 -25.90
C ASN A 522 7.36 -8.29 -25.83
N GLY A 523 7.76 -7.41 -26.78
CA GLY A 523 7.28 -6.02 -26.82
C GLY A 523 7.97 -5.06 -25.84
N VAL A 524 8.94 -5.53 -25.05
CA VAL A 524 9.77 -4.70 -24.18
C VAL A 524 11.16 -4.55 -24.78
N SER A 525 11.66 -3.33 -24.84
CA SER A 525 13.04 -2.99 -25.22
C SER A 525 13.80 -2.51 -24.01
N ASN A 526 14.92 -3.14 -23.69
CA ASN A 526 15.83 -2.76 -22.63
C ASN A 526 17.19 -2.33 -23.22
N THR A 527 17.69 -1.19 -22.82
CA THR A 527 19.05 -0.74 -23.13
C THR A 527 19.79 -0.49 -21.83
N ALA A 528 20.90 -1.18 -21.62
CA ALA A 528 21.67 -1.08 -20.38
C ALA A 528 23.12 -0.65 -20.67
N VAL A 529 23.68 0.11 -19.75
CA VAL A 529 25.12 0.41 -19.71
C VAL A 529 25.69 0.05 -18.36
N SER A 530 26.90 -0.43 -18.32
CA SER A 530 27.57 -0.78 -17.07
C SER A 530 29.03 -0.31 -17.01
N ALA A 531 29.48 -0.12 -15.76
CA ALA A 531 30.88 -0.01 -15.42
C ALA A 531 31.20 -0.98 -14.28
N ASN A 532 32.02 -1.96 -14.53
CA ASN A 532 32.32 -3.02 -13.56
C ASN A 532 33.81 -3.00 -13.22
N VAL A 533 34.14 -3.34 -11.97
CA VAL A 533 35.52 -3.40 -11.49
C VAL A 533 35.76 -4.79 -10.89
N LYS A 534 36.92 -5.35 -11.16
CA LYS A 534 37.37 -6.64 -10.65
C LYS A 534 38.69 -6.48 -9.90
N PHE A 535 38.67 -6.92 -8.66
CA PHE A 535 39.87 -7.00 -7.83
C PHE A 535 40.44 -8.41 -7.83
N ARG A 536 41.76 -8.55 -7.88
CA ARG A 536 42.47 -9.82 -7.97
C ARG A 536 43.38 -9.96 -6.76
N PHE A 537 43.38 -11.14 -6.15
CA PHE A 537 44.14 -11.45 -4.95
C PHE A 537 44.99 -12.71 -5.09
#